data_e11b2ffb600331bcdf7c3f2b509087d1
#
_entry.id   e11b2ffb600331bcdf7c3f2b509087d1
#
_cell.length_a   1.000
_cell.length_b   1.000
_cell.length_c   1.000
_cell.angle_alpha   90.00
_cell.angle_beta   90.00
_cell.angle_gamma   90.00
#
_symmetry.space_group_name_H-M   'P 1'
#
loop_
_entity.id
_entity.type
_entity.pdbx_description
1 polymer ?
#
loop_
_entity_poly.entity_id
_entity_poly.type
_entity_poly.pdbx_seq_one_letter_code
_entity_poly.pdbx_strand_id
1 'polypeptide(L)'
;LVAAIRNTNTVAPVAAAGNADALRAQALYMALADQVQLMTLSLDVDDDPQVIFETLNARGEPLLASDLVRNFLFLEAARQGQPVDALYADYWSDFDQVATGKNTVTANRYWREKEKQGRLLHPRIDLFFYHFTVLRSQESTLVSHVFQAFKGWWLQAPRVLEDELKRIQTSSSHFAELISPEGTGYLAEFSRLLKALDVGTVTPVV
;
A
#
# COMPACT_ATOMS: atom_id res chain seq x y z
N LEU A 1 11.66 31.37 1.43
CA LEU A 1 12.15 29.99 1.63
C LEU A 1 13.40 29.79 0.80
N VAL A 2 14.58 29.73 1.43
CA VAL A 2 15.87 29.53 0.74
C VAL A 2 16.22 28.05 0.89
N ALA A 3 16.13 27.30 -0.21
CA ALA A 3 16.60 25.92 -0.27
C ALA A 3 18.13 25.93 -0.29
N ALA A 4 18.78 25.50 0.79
CA ALA A 4 20.22 25.28 0.83
C ALA A 4 20.55 23.90 0.31
N ILE A 5 21.12 23.81 -0.87
CA ILE A 5 21.72 22.58 -1.39
C ILE A 5 23.05 22.38 -0.70
N ARG A 6 23.14 21.44 0.25
CA ARG A 6 24.40 20.99 0.80
C ARG A 6 24.87 19.75 0.07
N ASN A 7 25.87 19.91 -0.77
CA ASN A 7 26.62 18.79 -1.34
C ASN A 7 27.78 18.49 -0.38
N THR A 8 27.65 17.42 0.44
CA THR A 8 28.70 16.91 1.30
C THR A 8 29.12 15.54 0.83
N ASN A 9 29.81 15.45 -0.30
CA ASN A 9 30.41 14.21 -0.76
C ASN A 9 31.92 14.30 -0.72
N THR A 10 32.50 13.88 0.39
CA THR A 10 33.88 13.38 0.44
C THR A 10 33.81 11.89 0.72
N VAL A 11 33.73 11.07 -0.34
CA VAL A 11 33.91 9.64 -0.24
C VAL A 11 35.31 9.27 -0.69
N ALA A 12 36.07 8.65 0.21
CA ALA A 12 37.41 8.17 -0.09
C ALA A 12 37.38 7.15 -1.25
N PRO A 13 38.36 7.14 -2.17
CA PRO A 13 38.37 6.21 -3.27
C PRO A 13 38.53 4.76 -2.75
N VAL A 14 37.59 3.92 -3.11
CA VAL A 14 37.70 2.48 -2.90
C VAL A 14 38.78 1.96 -3.82
N ALA A 15 39.83 1.38 -3.25
CA ALA A 15 40.98 0.84 -3.98
C ALA A 15 40.52 -0.20 -5.01
N ALA A 16 41.00 -0.07 -6.22
CA ALA A 16 40.68 -0.90 -7.37
C ALA A 16 41.11 -2.37 -7.13
N ALA A 17 40.15 -3.22 -6.80
CA ALA A 17 40.26 -4.65 -7.04
C ALA A 17 39.60 -4.89 -8.42
N GLY A 18 40.34 -5.52 -9.32
CA GLY A 18 39.99 -5.71 -10.74
C GLY A 18 38.83 -6.70 -10.94
N ASN A 19 37.64 -6.30 -10.51
CA ASN A 19 36.42 -7.06 -10.72
C ASN A 19 35.41 -6.15 -11.43
N ALA A 20 34.87 -6.60 -12.56
CA ALA A 20 33.89 -5.87 -13.36
C ALA A 20 32.67 -5.42 -12.52
N ASP A 21 32.32 -6.16 -11.47
CA ASP A 21 31.21 -5.82 -10.58
C ASP A 21 31.54 -4.65 -9.66
N ALA A 22 32.80 -4.53 -9.22
CA ALA A 22 33.25 -3.36 -8.44
C ALA A 22 33.22 -2.08 -9.27
N LEU A 23 33.60 -2.15 -10.54
CA LEU A 23 33.54 -1.01 -11.46
C LEU A 23 32.09 -0.59 -11.78
N ARG A 24 31.20 -1.57 -11.93
CA ARG A 24 29.74 -1.32 -12.11
C ARG A 24 29.12 -0.69 -10.87
N ALA A 25 29.46 -1.20 -9.69
CA ALA A 25 28.98 -0.65 -8.42
C ALA A 25 29.47 0.78 -8.22
N GLN A 26 30.72 1.07 -8.56
CA GLN A 26 31.28 2.42 -8.50
C GLN A 26 30.61 3.35 -9.51
N ALA A 27 30.39 2.89 -10.76
CA ALA A 27 29.70 3.68 -11.78
C ALA A 27 28.25 3.99 -11.37
N LEU A 28 27.53 3.01 -10.80
CA LEU A 28 26.18 3.20 -10.27
C LEU A 28 26.17 4.20 -9.11
N TYR A 29 27.11 4.07 -8.17
CA TYR A 29 27.25 5.02 -7.07
C TYR A 29 27.50 6.44 -7.55
N MET A 30 28.42 6.63 -8.50
CA MET A 30 28.71 7.94 -9.09
C MET A 30 27.49 8.52 -9.82
N ALA A 31 26.78 7.69 -10.59
CA ALA A 31 25.54 8.11 -11.26
C ALA A 31 24.46 8.55 -10.26
N LEU A 32 24.28 7.83 -9.17
CA LEU A 32 23.33 8.19 -8.11
C LEU A 32 23.76 9.45 -7.36
N ALA A 33 25.06 9.60 -7.08
CA ALA A 33 25.58 10.74 -6.33
C ALA A 33 25.58 12.05 -7.14
N ASP A 34 25.90 11.96 -8.43
CA ASP A 34 26.14 13.14 -9.27
C ASP A 34 24.95 13.50 -10.17
N GLN A 35 24.09 12.50 -10.53
CA GLN A 35 23.01 12.68 -11.50
C GLN A 35 21.61 12.66 -10.88
N VAL A 36 21.47 12.19 -9.64
CA VAL A 36 20.19 12.20 -8.94
C VAL A 36 20.10 13.44 -8.05
N GLN A 37 19.12 14.29 -8.33
CA GLN A 37 18.82 15.45 -7.50
C GLN A 37 17.78 15.06 -6.46
N LEU A 38 18.13 15.21 -5.18
CA LEU A 38 17.23 15.04 -4.06
C LEU A 38 16.80 16.40 -3.53
N MET A 39 15.49 16.61 -3.44
CA MET A 39 14.92 17.78 -2.80
C MET A 39 14.41 17.38 -1.41
N THR A 40 14.94 18.01 -0.38
CA THR A 40 14.46 17.83 0.98
C THR A 40 13.46 18.93 1.30
N LEU A 41 12.25 18.55 1.66
CA LEU A 41 11.21 19.44 2.14
C LEU A 41 11.11 19.27 3.66
N SER A 42 11.37 20.34 4.42
CA SER A 42 11.10 20.35 5.85
C SER A 42 9.67 20.79 6.07
N LEU A 43 8.92 19.99 6.80
CA LEU A 43 7.52 20.27 7.14
C LEU A 43 7.45 20.92 8.52
N ASP A 44 6.52 21.84 8.68
CA ASP A 44 6.19 22.44 9.98
C ASP A 44 5.26 21.49 10.77
N VAL A 45 5.09 21.75 12.06
CA VAL A 45 4.29 20.90 12.97
C VAL A 45 2.81 20.84 12.52
N ASP A 46 2.33 21.91 11.88
CA ASP A 46 0.95 22.03 11.41
C ASP A 46 0.74 21.49 9.98
N ASP A 47 1.83 21.13 9.27
CA ASP A 47 1.72 20.56 7.94
C ASP A 47 1.21 19.13 8.03
N ASP A 48 0.26 18.76 7.15
CA ASP A 48 -0.10 17.36 6.95
C ASP A 48 0.85 16.74 5.90
N PRO A 49 1.82 15.91 6.33
CA PRO A 49 2.81 15.32 5.43
C PRO A 49 2.16 14.55 4.29
N GLN A 50 0.96 14.03 4.52
CA GLN A 50 0.24 13.20 3.60
C GLN A 50 -0.40 14.01 2.48
N VAL A 51 -1.00 15.16 2.78
CA VAL A 51 -1.56 16.08 1.77
C VAL A 51 -0.45 16.58 0.86
N ILE A 52 0.71 16.91 1.44
CA ILE A 52 1.88 17.34 0.65
C ILE A 52 2.38 16.21 -0.24
N PHE A 53 2.46 14.99 0.30
CA PHE A 53 2.88 13.81 -0.45
C PHE A 53 1.92 13.46 -1.59
N GLU A 54 0.60 13.51 -1.36
CA GLU A 54 -0.43 13.32 -2.40
C GLU A 54 -0.29 14.38 -3.51
N THR A 55 -0.07 15.63 -3.13
CA THR A 55 0.09 16.74 -4.09
C THR A 55 1.34 16.59 -4.94
N LEU A 56 2.45 16.14 -4.34
CA LEU A 56 3.71 15.89 -5.06
C LEU A 56 3.60 14.69 -6.00
N ASN A 57 2.88 13.64 -5.60
CA ASN A 57 2.66 12.45 -6.42
C ASN A 57 1.64 12.63 -7.55
N ALA A 58 0.83 13.69 -7.55
CA ALA A 58 -0.10 13.99 -8.63
C ALA A 58 0.57 14.17 -10.00
N ARG A 59 1.89 14.30 -10.04
CA ARG A 59 2.70 14.41 -11.26
C ARG A 59 3.42 13.13 -11.70
N GLY A 60 3.33 12.05 -10.88
CA GLY A 60 3.92 10.73 -11.16
C GLY A 60 2.86 9.64 -11.30
N GLU A 61 3.23 8.36 -11.12
CA GLU A 61 2.24 7.31 -10.89
C GLU A 61 1.56 7.56 -9.54
N PRO A 62 0.21 7.70 -9.51
CA PRO A 62 -0.49 7.95 -8.26
C PRO A 62 -0.25 6.78 -7.29
N LEU A 63 0.02 7.09 -6.03
CA LEU A 63 0.03 6.09 -4.99
C LEU A 63 -1.32 5.40 -4.90
N LEU A 64 -1.28 4.12 -4.62
CA LEU A 64 -2.49 3.37 -4.33
C LEU A 64 -3.09 3.85 -3.00
N ALA A 65 -4.43 3.88 -2.93
CA ALA A 65 -5.13 4.21 -1.70
C ALA A 65 -4.70 3.30 -0.53
N SER A 66 -4.43 2.04 -0.83
CA SER A 66 -3.90 1.04 0.11
C SER A 66 -2.52 1.38 0.67
N ASP A 67 -1.63 1.98 -0.14
CA ASP A 67 -0.31 2.40 0.34
C ASP A 67 -0.44 3.56 1.34
N LEU A 68 -1.40 4.46 1.12
CA LEU A 68 -1.71 5.55 2.04
C LEU A 68 -2.32 5.04 3.35
N VAL A 69 -3.25 4.09 3.28
CA VAL A 69 -3.83 3.43 4.46
C VAL A 69 -2.74 2.74 5.27
N ARG A 70 -1.85 1.97 4.61
CA ARG A 70 -0.71 1.32 5.27
C ARG A 70 0.15 2.34 6.03
N ASN A 71 0.58 3.37 5.35
CA ASN A 71 1.45 4.39 5.94
C ASN A 71 0.77 5.06 7.14
N PHE A 72 -0.52 5.37 7.04
CA PHE A 72 -1.30 5.94 8.12
C PHE A 72 -1.36 5.01 9.35
N LEU A 73 -1.71 3.74 9.17
CA LEU A 73 -1.82 2.77 10.26
C LEU A 73 -0.49 2.55 10.98
N PHE A 74 0.61 2.40 10.24
CA PHE A 74 1.92 2.18 10.85
C PHE A 74 2.54 3.46 11.44
N LEU A 75 2.17 4.63 10.94
CA LEU A 75 2.50 5.89 11.60
C LEU A 75 1.78 6.00 12.95
N GLU A 76 0.50 5.63 13.02
CA GLU A 76 -0.25 5.57 14.27
C GLU A 76 0.35 4.53 15.25
N ALA A 77 0.77 3.36 14.76
CA ALA A 77 1.50 2.38 15.57
C ALA A 77 2.76 2.97 16.19
N ALA A 78 3.57 3.64 15.38
CA ALA A 78 4.80 4.28 15.83
C ALA A 78 4.55 5.40 16.87
N ARG A 79 3.52 6.24 16.63
CA ARG A 79 3.11 7.28 17.57
C ARG A 79 2.66 6.74 18.93
N GLN A 80 2.04 5.56 18.92
CA GLN A 80 1.59 4.85 20.13
C GLN A 80 2.70 4.01 20.78
N GLY A 81 3.92 4.00 20.23
CA GLY A 81 5.06 3.22 20.73
C GLY A 81 4.86 1.71 20.58
N GLN A 82 4.03 1.28 19.62
CA GLN A 82 3.77 -0.13 19.36
C GLN A 82 4.88 -0.76 18.50
N PRO A 83 5.06 -2.09 18.56
CA PRO A 83 6.10 -2.79 17.79
C PRO A 83 5.73 -2.89 16.30
N VAL A 84 6.05 -1.84 15.54
CA VAL A 84 5.68 -1.68 14.12
C VAL A 84 6.07 -2.90 13.27
N ASP A 85 7.29 -3.41 13.43
CA ASP A 85 7.80 -4.55 12.64
C ASP A 85 7.01 -5.84 12.90
N ALA A 86 6.64 -6.08 14.17
CA ALA A 86 5.82 -7.25 14.54
C ALA A 86 4.39 -7.11 13.97
N LEU A 87 3.76 -5.94 14.15
CA LEU A 87 2.43 -5.70 13.60
C LEU A 87 2.40 -5.81 12.06
N TYR A 88 3.46 -5.35 11.39
CA TYR A 88 3.59 -5.51 9.96
C TYR A 88 3.70 -7.00 9.57
N ALA A 89 4.59 -7.74 10.24
CA ALA A 89 4.81 -9.16 9.97
C ALA A 89 3.54 -9.99 10.19
N ASP A 90 2.80 -9.69 11.28
CA ASP A 90 1.64 -10.48 11.70
C ASP A 90 0.38 -10.16 10.89
N TYR A 91 0.18 -8.90 10.47
CA TYR A 91 -1.13 -8.46 9.93
C TYR A 91 -1.08 -7.85 8.54
N TRP A 92 0.09 -7.44 8.04
CA TRP A 92 0.17 -6.73 6.77
C TRP A 92 0.99 -7.44 5.70
N SER A 93 1.98 -8.22 6.09
CA SER A 93 2.95 -8.83 5.17
C SER A 93 2.30 -9.60 4.02
N ASP A 94 1.13 -10.20 4.24
CA ASP A 94 0.39 -10.95 3.22
C ASP A 94 -0.07 -10.09 2.05
N PHE A 95 -0.33 -8.80 2.26
CA PHE A 95 -0.67 -7.87 1.20
C PHE A 95 0.51 -7.54 0.28
N ASP A 96 1.72 -7.63 0.81
CA ASP A 96 2.96 -7.31 0.12
C ASP A 96 3.73 -8.56 -0.35
N GLN A 97 3.28 -9.77 0.05
CA GLN A 97 3.95 -11.02 -0.33
C GLN A 97 3.91 -11.24 -1.84
N VAL A 98 5.07 -11.63 -2.30
CA VAL A 98 5.30 -12.09 -3.64
C VAL A 98 5.20 -13.61 -3.62
N ALA A 99 4.25 -14.20 -4.34
CA ALA A 99 4.19 -15.65 -4.48
C ALA A 99 5.49 -16.14 -5.11
N THR A 100 6.38 -16.70 -4.30
CA THR A 100 7.61 -17.36 -4.75
C THR A 100 7.27 -18.76 -5.26
N GLY A 101 6.91 -18.87 -6.52
CA GLY A 101 6.92 -20.15 -7.23
C GLY A 101 8.36 -20.61 -7.43
N LYS A 102 8.61 -21.91 -7.27
CA LYS A 102 9.96 -22.54 -7.24
C LYS A 102 10.85 -22.28 -8.45
N ASN A 103 10.44 -21.60 -9.50
CA ASN A 103 11.22 -21.46 -10.75
C ASN A 103 11.03 -20.20 -11.58
N THR A 104 10.32 -19.17 -11.12
CA THR A 104 10.20 -17.93 -11.92
C THR A 104 10.04 -16.71 -11.03
N VAL A 105 10.87 -15.71 -11.31
CA VAL A 105 10.85 -14.35 -10.73
C VAL A 105 9.65 -13.52 -11.24
N THR A 106 8.56 -14.11 -11.56
CA THR A 106 7.29 -13.41 -11.80
C THR A 106 6.53 -13.39 -10.50
N ALA A 107 6.82 -12.35 -9.74
CA ALA A 107 6.09 -11.98 -8.55
C ALA A 107 4.63 -11.66 -8.89
N ASN A 108 3.80 -12.68 -8.95
CA ASN A 108 2.37 -12.48 -9.12
C ASN A 108 1.82 -12.04 -7.76
N ARG A 109 1.76 -10.73 -7.57
CA ARG A 109 1.24 -10.13 -6.35
C ARG A 109 -0.27 -10.15 -6.42
N TYR A 110 -0.90 -11.17 -5.86
CA TYR A 110 -2.36 -11.33 -5.83
C TYR A 110 -3.10 -10.01 -5.59
N TRP A 111 -2.70 -9.27 -4.58
CA TRP A 111 -3.33 -8.02 -4.19
C TRP A 111 -3.10 -6.86 -5.16
N ARG A 112 -2.08 -6.94 -6.01
CA ARG A 112 -1.76 -5.92 -7.02
C ARG A 112 -2.39 -6.23 -8.38
N GLU A 113 -2.97 -7.43 -8.56
CA GLU A 113 -3.74 -7.73 -9.76
C GLU A 113 -4.95 -6.82 -9.86
N LYS A 114 -5.29 -6.46 -11.11
CA LYS A 114 -6.40 -5.54 -11.37
C LYS A 114 -7.69 -6.31 -11.59
N GLU A 115 -8.71 -5.89 -10.87
CA GLU A 115 -10.08 -6.36 -11.01
C GLU A 115 -10.97 -5.26 -11.58
N LYS A 116 -12.02 -5.68 -12.29
CA LYS A 116 -12.99 -4.79 -12.90
C LYS A 116 -14.06 -4.40 -11.88
N GLN A 117 -14.24 -3.10 -11.68
CA GLN A 117 -15.38 -2.54 -10.97
C GLN A 117 -16.10 -1.55 -11.88
N GLY A 118 -17.28 -1.90 -12.33
CA GLY A 118 -17.97 -1.14 -13.37
C GLY A 118 -17.15 -1.07 -14.66
N ARG A 119 -16.72 0.13 -15.07
CA ARG A 119 -15.90 0.36 -16.26
C ARG A 119 -14.42 0.53 -15.98
N LEU A 120 -14.02 0.56 -14.72
CA LEU A 120 -12.65 0.82 -14.31
C LEU A 120 -11.97 -0.44 -13.80
N LEU A 121 -10.64 -0.45 -13.91
CA LEU A 121 -9.77 -1.50 -13.37
C LEU A 121 -9.02 -0.92 -12.18
N HIS A 122 -9.15 -1.58 -11.04
CA HIS A 122 -8.47 -1.22 -9.79
C HIS A 122 -7.68 -2.41 -9.26
N PRO A 123 -6.54 -2.19 -8.57
CA PRO A 123 -5.88 -3.26 -7.82
C PRO A 123 -6.84 -3.88 -6.80
N ARG A 124 -6.74 -5.20 -6.60
CA ARG A 124 -7.60 -5.93 -5.63
C ARG A 124 -7.52 -5.31 -4.23
N ILE A 125 -6.33 -4.89 -3.81
CA ILE A 125 -6.14 -4.27 -2.50
C ILE A 125 -6.90 -2.95 -2.36
N ASP A 126 -6.94 -2.11 -3.40
CA ASP A 126 -7.69 -0.87 -3.35
C ASP A 126 -9.20 -1.12 -3.33
N LEU A 127 -9.68 -2.12 -4.09
CA LEU A 127 -11.07 -2.56 -4.03
C LEU A 127 -11.42 -3.15 -2.66
N PHE A 128 -10.52 -3.93 -2.06
CA PHE A 128 -10.70 -4.42 -0.70
C PHE A 128 -10.87 -3.26 0.28
N PHE A 129 -9.97 -2.28 0.29
CA PHE A 129 -10.09 -1.14 1.19
C PHE A 129 -11.30 -0.27 0.90
N TYR A 130 -11.72 -0.18 -0.36
CA TYR A 130 -12.99 0.46 -0.71
C TYR A 130 -14.17 -0.23 -0.02
N HIS A 131 -14.32 -1.54 -0.19
CA HIS A 131 -15.42 -2.30 0.41
C HIS A 131 -15.34 -2.30 1.93
N PHE A 132 -14.15 -2.50 2.50
CA PHE A 132 -13.92 -2.44 3.94
C PHE A 132 -14.32 -1.09 4.52
N THR A 133 -13.92 0.00 3.88
CA THR A 133 -14.23 1.37 4.35
C THR A 133 -15.73 1.64 4.27
N VAL A 134 -16.38 1.34 3.16
CA VAL A 134 -17.83 1.52 3.00
C VAL A 134 -18.61 0.72 4.07
N LEU A 135 -18.22 -0.54 4.30
CA LEU A 135 -18.85 -1.39 5.31
C LEU A 135 -18.67 -0.82 6.73
N ARG A 136 -17.51 -0.28 7.04
CA ARG A 136 -17.17 0.24 8.37
C ARG A 136 -17.68 1.63 8.66
N SER A 137 -17.67 2.52 7.67
CA SER A 137 -18.17 3.88 7.79
C SER A 137 -19.68 3.98 7.57
N GLN A 138 -20.27 3.02 6.84
CA GLN A 138 -21.65 3.06 6.34
C GLN A 138 -21.92 4.27 5.44
N GLU A 139 -20.87 4.82 4.85
CA GLU A 139 -20.92 5.95 3.92
C GLU A 139 -20.39 5.53 2.56
N SER A 140 -21.05 5.99 1.49
CA SER A 140 -20.57 5.76 0.13
C SER A 140 -19.35 6.64 -0.16
N THR A 141 -18.37 6.08 -0.85
CA THR A 141 -17.18 6.79 -1.31
C THR A 141 -16.82 6.37 -2.73
N LEU A 142 -15.84 7.02 -3.32
CA LEU A 142 -15.20 6.57 -4.57
C LEU A 142 -13.89 5.85 -4.24
N VAL A 143 -13.47 4.91 -5.10
CA VAL A 143 -12.18 4.21 -4.92
C VAL A 143 -11.02 5.21 -4.85
N SER A 144 -11.07 6.30 -5.62
CA SER A 144 -10.08 7.38 -5.57
C SER A 144 -10.04 8.16 -4.24
N HIS A 145 -11.09 8.08 -3.43
CA HIS A 145 -11.21 8.80 -2.15
C HIS A 145 -11.22 7.87 -0.93
N VAL A 146 -10.91 6.61 -1.14
CA VAL A 146 -10.93 5.57 -0.08
C VAL A 146 -10.07 5.96 1.10
N PHE A 147 -8.89 6.49 0.87
CA PHE A 147 -8.00 6.86 1.96
C PHE A 147 -8.59 7.96 2.85
N GLN A 148 -9.14 9.03 2.26
CA GLN A 148 -9.75 10.13 3.02
C GLN A 148 -10.97 9.63 3.81
N ALA A 149 -11.79 8.76 3.20
CA ALA A 149 -12.93 8.15 3.88
C ALA A 149 -12.48 7.23 5.02
N PHE A 150 -11.44 6.41 4.82
CA PHE A 150 -10.86 5.56 5.85
C PHE A 150 -10.30 6.38 7.01
N LYS A 151 -9.50 7.41 6.72
CA LYS A 151 -8.94 8.31 7.74
C LYS A 151 -10.06 9.03 8.52
N GLY A 152 -11.08 9.53 7.82
CA GLY A 152 -12.25 10.15 8.44
C GLY A 152 -12.98 9.19 9.40
N TRP A 153 -13.28 7.97 8.93
CA TRP A 153 -13.87 6.93 9.76
C TRP A 153 -12.99 6.55 10.96
N TRP A 154 -11.68 6.43 10.75
CA TRP A 154 -10.74 6.10 11.82
C TRP A 154 -10.77 7.11 12.96
N LEU A 155 -10.81 8.40 12.63
CA LEU A 155 -10.76 9.50 13.58
C LEU A 155 -12.09 9.79 14.30
N GLN A 156 -13.22 9.17 13.88
CA GLN A 156 -14.53 9.38 14.51
C GLN A 156 -14.61 8.83 15.95
N ALA A 157 -13.82 7.81 16.28
CA ALA A 157 -13.82 7.21 17.61
C ALA A 157 -12.44 6.63 17.96
N PRO A 158 -12.08 6.55 19.25
CA PRO A 158 -10.89 5.84 19.68
C PRO A 158 -10.91 4.37 19.23
N ARG A 159 -9.80 3.89 18.69
CA ARG A 159 -9.66 2.53 18.17
C ARG A 159 -8.41 1.86 18.72
N VAL A 160 -8.50 0.56 18.97
CA VAL A 160 -7.34 -0.27 19.28
C VAL A 160 -6.76 -0.73 17.94
N LEU A 161 -5.55 -0.27 17.63
CA LEU A 161 -4.92 -0.49 16.33
C LEU A 161 -4.82 -1.99 15.99
N GLU A 162 -4.36 -2.80 16.93
CA GLU A 162 -4.19 -4.24 16.71
C GLU A 162 -5.51 -4.94 16.39
N ASP A 163 -6.60 -4.56 17.06
CA ASP A 163 -7.92 -5.12 16.78
C ASP A 163 -8.40 -4.76 15.37
N GLU A 164 -8.14 -3.54 14.93
CA GLU A 164 -8.50 -3.14 13.56
C GLU A 164 -7.61 -3.82 12.52
N LEU A 165 -6.32 -4.03 12.79
CA LEU A 165 -5.45 -4.81 11.91
C LEU A 165 -5.92 -6.27 11.79
N LYS A 166 -6.33 -6.92 12.89
CA LYS A 166 -6.95 -8.26 12.87
C LYS A 166 -8.22 -8.30 12.02
N ARG A 167 -9.06 -7.27 12.15
CA ARG A 167 -10.28 -7.15 11.33
C ARG A 167 -9.96 -6.97 9.86
N ILE A 168 -8.99 -6.13 9.53
CA ILE A 168 -8.51 -5.95 8.14
C ILE A 168 -8.05 -7.29 7.59
N GLN A 169 -7.23 -8.03 8.30
CA GLN A 169 -6.73 -9.34 7.88
C GLN A 169 -7.87 -10.36 7.68
N THR A 170 -8.79 -10.47 8.64
CA THR A 170 -9.94 -11.38 8.52
C THR A 170 -10.83 -11.01 7.34
N SER A 171 -11.16 -9.71 7.20
CA SER A 171 -12.00 -9.23 6.10
C SER A 171 -11.31 -9.40 4.73
N SER A 172 -9.99 -9.27 4.67
CA SER A 172 -9.24 -9.48 3.43
C SER A 172 -9.30 -10.93 2.96
N SER A 173 -9.30 -11.90 3.88
CA SER A 173 -9.46 -13.31 3.56
C SER A 173 -10.84 -13.60 2.95
N HIS A 174 -11.90 -13.03 3.53
CA HIS A 174 -13.26 -13.15 2.98
C HIS A 174 -13.36 -12.47 1.60
N PHE A 175 -12.77 -11.28 1.45
CA PHE A 175 -12.75 -10.60 0.17
C PHE A 175 -11.99 -11.40 -0.90
N ALA A 176 -10.87 -12.02 -0.54
CA ALA A 176 -10.12 -12.89 -1.45
C ALA A 176 -10.96 -14.07 -1.94
N GLU A 177 -11.74 -14.70 -1.04
CA GLU A 177 -12.66 -15.78 -1.40
C GLU A 177 -13.80 -15.28 -2.30
N LEU A 178 -14.29 -14.06 -2.10
CA LEU A 178 -15.31 -13.45 -2.99
C LEU A 178 -14.75 -13.17 -4.39
N ILE A 179 -13.52 -12.70 -4.50
CA ILE A 179 -12.91 -12.38 -5.80
C ILE A 179 -12.40 -13.64 -6.50
N SER A 180 -11.86 -14.60 -5.75
CA SER A 180 -11.27 -15.82 -6.31
C SER A 180 -11.77 -17.06 -5.55
N PRO A 181 -13.02 -17.51 -5.81
CA PRO A 181 -13.65 -18.60 -5.06
C PRO A 181 -13.01 -19.95 -5.39
N GLU A 182 -12.03 -20.38 -4.60
CA GLU A 182 -11.35 -21.68 -4.75
C GLU A 182 -11.98 -22.77 -3.86
N GLY A 183 -12.67 -22.39 -2.78
CA GLY A 183 -13.26 -23.29 -1.82
C GLY A 183 -14.60 -23.91 -2.25
N THR A 184 -15.16 -24.74 -1.35
CA THR A 184 -16.49 -25.36 -1.49
C THR A 184 -17.50 -24.84 -0.46
N GLY A 185 -17.12 -23.80 0.30
CA GLY A 185 -17.99 -23.17 1.31
C GLY A 185 -19.10 -22.32 0.70
N TYR A 186 -20.08 -21.95 1.52
CA TYR A 186 -21.20 -21.10 1.09
C TYR A 186 -20.76 -19.78 0.47
N LEU A 187 -19.70 -19.16 0.97
CA LEU A 187 -19.18 -17.90 0.44
C LEU A 187 -18.61 -18.08 -0.97
N ALA A 188 -17.89 -19.18 -1.20
CA ALA A 188 -17.37 -19.51 -2.53
C ALA A 188 -18.49 -19.83 -3.53
N GLU A 189 -19.52 -20.55 -3.11
CA GLU A 189 -20.70 -20.83 -3.96
C GLU A 189 -21.46 -19.55 -4.30
N PHE A 190 -21.67 -18.70 -3.29
CA PHE A 190 -22.30 -17.40 -3.48
C PHE A 190 -21.50 -16.51 -4.44
N SER A 191 -20.17 -16.46 -4.28
CA SER A 191 -19.29 -15.73 -5.18
C SER A 191 -19.37 -16.23 -6.64
N ARG A 192 -19.40 -17.55 -6.84
CA ARG A 192 -19.57 -18.12 -8.20
C ARG A 192 -20.90 -17.70 -8.82
N LEU A 193 -21.98 -17.66 -8.01
CA LEU A 193 -23.29 -17.20 -8.45
C LEU A 193 -23.25 -15.72 -8.83
N LEU A 194 -22.66 -14.85 -8.00
CA LEU A 194 -22.52 -13.42 -8.31
C LEU A 194 -21.74 -13.19 -9.61
N LYS A 195 -20.65 -13.95 -9.81
CA LYS A 195 -19.87 -13.89 -11.04
C LYS A 195 -20.66 -14.34 -12.26
N ALA A 196 -21.44 -15.43 -12.14
CA ALA A 196 -22.27 -15.95 -13.22
C ALA A 196 -23.38 -14.96 -13.61
N LEU A 197 -23.87 -14.16 -12.66
CA LEU A 197 -24.90 -13.15 -12.87
C LEU A 197 -24.33 -11.75 -13.21
N ASP A 198 -23.01 -11.60 -13.25
CA ASP A 198 -22.28 -10.32 -13.42
C ASP A 198 -22.76 -9.23 -12.42
N VAL A 199 -23.00 -9.63 -11.16
CA VAL A 199 -23.47 -8.76 -10.10
C VAL A 199 -22.32 -8.43 -9.15
N GLY A 200 -21.76 -7.23 -9.26
CA GLY A 200 -20.68 -6.71 -8.38
C GLY A 200 -21.15 -5.77 -7.26
N THR A 201 -22.40 -5.30 -7.29
CA THR A 201 -22.89 -4.27 -6.36
C THR A 201 -23.16 -4.77 -4.94
N VAL A 202 -23.24 -6.09 -4.74
CA VAL A 202 -23.54 -6.74 -3.44
C VAL A 202 -22.27 -6.96 -2.61
N THR A 203 -21.10 -6.85 -3.20
CA THR A 203 -19.81 -7.13 -2.56
C THR A 203 -19.58 -6.39 -1.22
N PRO A 204 -20.01 -5.12 -1.03
CA PRO A 204 -19.84 -4.43 0.25
C PRO A 204 -20.71 -4.98 1.40
N VAL A 205 -21.72 -5.77 1.09
CA VAL A 205 -22.75 -6.23 2.05
C VAL A 205 -22.42 -7.62 2.62
N VAL A 206 -21.48 -8.33 2.00
CA VAL A 206 -21.04 -9.68 2.35
C VAL A 206 -19.75 -9.66 3.14
#